data_9bc40ef13d44f13e4b416f27252b8762
#
_entry.id   9bc40ef13d44f13e4b416f27252b8762
#
_cell.length_a   1.000
_cell.length_b   1.000
_cell.length_c   1.000
_cell.angle_alpha   90.00
_cell.angle_beta   90.00
_cell.angle_gamma   90.00
#
_symmetry.space_group_name_H-M   'P 1'
#
loop_
_entity.id
_entity.type
_entity.pdbx_description
1 polymer ?
#
loop_
_entity_poly.entity_id
_entity_poly.type
_entity_poly.pdbx_seq_one_letter_code
_entity_poly.pdbx_strand_id
1 'polypeptide(L)'
;MQCALYDAGRCRSCQWITQPIPEQLSAKTADLKNLLADFPVVEWCAPVSGPEQGFRNKAKMVVSGSVEKPLLGMLHRDGTPEDLCDCPLYPASFAPVFAALKPFIARAGLTPYNVARKRGELKYILLTESQSDGGMMLRFVLRSDTKLAQLRKALPWLHEQLPQLKVITVNIQPVHMAIMEGETEIYLTEQQALAERFNDVPLWIRPQSFFQTNPAVASQLYATARDWVRQLPVKHMWDLFCGVGGFGLHCATPDMQLTGIEIASEAIACAKQSAAELGLTRLQFQALDSTQFATAQGDVPELVLVNPPRRGIGKPLCDYLSTMAPRFIIYSSCNAQTMAKDIRELPRFRIERVQLFDMFPHTAHYEVLTLLVKQ
;
A
#
# COMPACT_ATOMS: atom_id res chain seq x y z
N MET A 1 -12.51 -15.04 12.67
CA MET A 1 -13.46 -14.23 11.87
C MET A 1 -14.40 -15.13 11.13
N GLN A 2 -15.70 -14.76 11.04
CA GLN A 2 -16.68 -15.51 10.24
C GLN A 2 -16.86 -14.84 8.88
N CYS A 3 -16.98 -15.66 7.83
CA CYS A 3 -17.17 -15.17 6.47
C CYS A 3 -18.06 -16.16 5.70
N ALA A 4 -19.25 -15.71 5.31
CA ALA A 4 -20.21 -16.53 4.58
C ALA A 4 -19.67 -17.01 3.22
N LEU A 5 -18.86 -16.20 2.56
CA LEU A 5 -18.24 -16.55 1.27
C LEU A 5 -17.22 -17.67 1.43
N TYR A 6 -16.43 -17.63 2.51
CA TYR A 6 -15.48 -18.70 2.83
C TYR A 6 -16.22 -19.98 3.17
N ASP A 7 -17.21 -19.90 4.05
CA ASP A 7 -17.99 -21.07 4.50
C ASP A 7 -18.71 -21.75 3.33
N ALA A 8 -19.19 -20.96 2.36
CA ALA A 8 -19.82 -21.47 1.15
C ALA A 8 -18.81 -22.00 0.09
N GLY A 9 -17.52 -21.89 0.35
CA GLY A 9 -16.49 -22.32 -0.61
C GLY A 9 -16.34 -21.40 -1.81
N ARG A 10 -16.89 -20.19 -1.75
CA ARG A 10 -16.90 -19.23 -2.87
C ARG A 10 -15.68 -18.32 -2.90
N CYS A 11 -15.02 -18.11 -1.76
CA CYS A 11 -13.79 -17.31 -1.65
C CYS A 11 -12.80 -18.01 -0.72
N ARG A 12 -11.53 -18.13 -1.15
CA ARG A 12 -10.45 -18.78 -0.39
C ARG A 12 -9.26 -17.85 -0.18
N SER A 13 -9.46 -16.55 -0.30
CA SER A 13 -8.37 -15.57 -0.15
C SER A 13 -7.81 -15.54 1.28
N CYS A 14 -8.66 -15.73 2.28
CA CYS A 14 -8.26 -15.75 3.69
C CYS A 14 -7.97 -17.21 4.11
N GLN A 15 -6.82 -17.73 3.71
CA GLN A 15 -6.49 -19.15 3.90
C GLN A 15 -6.37 -19.55 5.38
N TRP A 16 -6.07 -18.60 6.26
CA TRP A 16 -5.89 -18.84 7.70
C TRP A 16 -7.08 -18.39 8.54
N ILE A 17 -8.22 -18.14 7.94
CA ILE A 17 -9.41 -17.60 8.61
C ILE A 17 -9.91 -18.47 9.77
N THR A 18 -9.68 -19.78 9.70
CA THR A 18 -10.11 -20.74 10.73
C THR A 18 -9.19 -20.76 11.96
N GLN A 19 -8.02 -20.16 11.86
CA GLN A 19 -7.07 -20.07 12.97
C GLN A 19 -7.32 -18.78 13.77
N PRO A 20 -7.36 -18.86 15.12
CA PRO A 20 -7.39 -17.64 15.94
C PRO A 20 -6.17 -16.75 15.71
N ILE A 21 -6.34 -15.45 15.85
CA ILE A 21 -5.25 -14.48 15.61
C ILE A 21 -3.97 -14.81 16.41
N PRO A 22 -4.03 -15.19 17.70
CA PRO A 22 -2.79 -15.55 18.42
C PRO A 22 -2.03 -16.72 17.77
N GLU A 23 -2.74 -17.71 17.22
CA GLU A 23 -2.10 -18.83 16.50
C GLU A 23 -1.49 -18.38 15.18
N GLN A 24 -2.18 -17.49 14.44
CA GLN A 24 -1.63 -16.88 13.23
C GLN A 24 -0.34 -16.15 13.53
N LEU A 25 -0.32 -15.33 14.58
CA LEU A 25 0.87 -14.57 15.01
C LEU A 25 2.02 -15.50 15.40
N SER A 26 1.73 -16.58 16.13
CA SER A 26 2.73 -17.58 16.51
C SER A 26 3.37 -18.23 15.28
N ALA A 27 2.55 -18.59 14.29
CA ALA A 27 3.03 -19.20 13.05
C ALA A 27 3.89 -18.20 12.23
N LYS A 28 3.47 -16.94 12.13
CA LYS A 28 4.23 -15.89 11.44
C LYS A 28 5.56 -15.61 12.15
N THR A 29 5.54 -15.54 13.47
CA THR A 29 6.75 -15.36 14.28
C THR A 29 7.73 -16.51 14.11
N ALA A 30 7.23 -17.75 14.09
CA ALA A 30 8.07 -18.93 13.85
C ALA A 30 8.69 -18.92 12.46
N ASP A 31 7.92 -18.54 11.43
CA ASP A 31 8.41 -18.38 10.07
C ASP A 31 9.55 -17.35 9.99
N LEU A 32 9.33 -16.18 10.58
CA LEU A 32 10.34 -15.12 10.60
C LEU A 32 11.61 -15.54 11.34
N LYS A 33 11.48 -16.17 12.50
CA LYS A 33 12.63 -16.68 13.27
C LYS A 33 13.40 -17.73 12.48
N ASN A 34 12.70 -18.60 11.74
CA ASN A 34 13.35 -19.59 10.88
C ASN A 34 14.13 -18.94 9.74
N LEU A 35 13.56 -17.93 9.08
CA LEU A 35 14.24 -17.20 8.00
C LEU A 35 15.48 -16.44 8.49
N LEU A 36 15.49 -15.98 9.73
CA LEU A 36 16.61 -15.25 10.35
C LEU A 36 17.48 -16.14 11.26
N ALA A 37 17.32 -17.46 11.19
CA ALA A 37 18.00 -18.39 12.09
C ALA A 37 19.54 -18.28 12.06
N ASP A 38 20.12 -17.93 10.91
CA ASP A 38 21.56 -17.79 10.74
C ASP A 38 22.13 -16.47 11.26
N PHE A 39 21.26 -15.55 11.71
CA PHE A 39 21.66 -14.23 12.20
C PHE A 39 21.44 -14.12 13.70
N PRO A 40 22.44 -13.68 14.47
CA PRO A 40 22.19 -13.27 15.85
C PRO A 40 21.34 -12.01 15.85
N VAL A 41 20.23 -12.04 16.60
CA VAL A 41 19.34 -10.90 16.80
C VAL A 41 19.45 -10.45 18.24
N VAL A 42 19.77 -9.17 18.46
CA VAL A 42 19.94 -8.66 19.82
C VAL A 42 18.59 -8.55 20.53
N GLU A 43 17.57 -7.99 19.87
CA GLU A 43 16.25 -7.80 20.46
C GLU A 43 15.13 -8.22 19.51
N TRP A 44 14.32 -9.17 19.95
CA TRP A 44 13.05 -9.52 19.32
C TRP A 44 11.94 -8.74 20.01
N CYS A 45 11.37 -7.74 19.31
CA CYS A 45 10.25 -6.98 19.83
C CYS A 45 8.95 -7.76 19.70
N ALA A 46 7.96 -7.44 20.55
CA ALA A 46 6.66 -8.10 20.49
C ALA A 46 5.93 -7.83 19.17
N PRO A 47 5.29 -8.82 18.57
CA PRO A 47 4.50 -8.63 17.35
C PRO A 47 3.38 -7.61 17.56
N VAL A 48 3.10 -6.84 16.53
CA VAL A 48 2.02 -5.85 16.51
C VAL A 48 0.88 -6.41 15.68
N SER A 49 -0.34 -6.38 16.23
CA SER A 49 -1.56 -6.76 15.54
C SER A 49 -2.59 -5.62 15.59
N GLY A 50 -3.60 -5.73 14.75
CA GLY A 50 -4.71 -4.79 14.68
C GLY A 50 -6.07 -5.51 14.64
N PRO A 51 -7.10 -4.83 14.16
CA PRO A 51 -8.43 -5.44 14.05
C PRO A 51 -8.43 -6.68 13.18
N GLU A 52 -9.28 -7.62 13.53
CA GLU A 52 -9.45 -8.89 12.81
C GLU A 52 -10.30 -8.71 11.53
N GLN A 53 -11.15 -7.70 11.50
CA GLN A 53 -12.06 -7.39 10.40
C GLN A 53 -12.26 -5.89 10.27
N GLY A 54 -12.82 -5.46 9.14
CA GLY A 54 -13.07 -4.04 8.88
C GLY A 54 -11.81 -3.18 8.75
N PHE A 55 -10.65 -3.80 8.58
CA PHE A 55 -9.37 -3.10 8.60
C PHE A 55 -8.89 -2.62 7.23
N ARG A 56 -9.43 -3.20 6.15
CA ARG A 56 -8.90 -2.97 4.81
C ARG A 56 -9.50 -1.71 4.18
N ASN A 57 -8.68 -0.68 4.03
CA ASN A 57 -9.13 0.61 3.51
C ASN A 57 -9.22 0.70 1.99
N LYS A 58 -8.92 -0.38 1.26
CA LYS A 58 -8.93 -0.39 -0.20
C LYS A 58 -9.59 -1.64 -0.75
N ALA A 59 -10.57 -1.45 -1.64
CA ALA A 59 -11.20 -2.51 -2.40
C ALA A 59 -10.75 -2.45 -3.86
N LYS A 60 -10.30 -3.58 -4.39
CA LYS A 60 -9.96 -3.76 -5.81
C LYS A 60 -10.96 -4.74 -6.38
N MET A 61 -11.95 -4.23 -7.11
CA MET A 61 -13.07 -5.04 -7.58
C MET A 61 -12.98 -5.28 -9.08
N VAL A 62 -13.00 -6.54 -9.48
CA VAL A 62 -13.27 -6.92 -10.87
C VAL A 62 -14.76 -6.72 -11.13
N VAL A 63 -15.11 -6.00 -12.19
CA VAL A 63 -16.50 -5.80 -12.57
C VAL A 63 -16.90 -6.86 -13.60
N SER A 64 -18.01 -7.54 -13.31
CA SER A 64 -18.55 -8.60 -14.17
C SER A 64 -20.07 -8.55 -14.18
N GLY A 65 -20.71 -9.56 -14.77
CA GLY A 65 -22.17 -9.57 -14.90
C GLY A 65 -22.63 -8.71 -16.06
N SER A 66 -23.81 -8.09 -15.91
CA SER A 66 -24.41 -7.22 -16.92
C SER A 66 -24.59 -5.80 -16.36
N VAL A 67 -24.96 -4.86 -17.24
CA VAL A 67 -25.30 -3.50 -16.84
C VAL A 67 -26.42 -3.48 -15.81
N GLU A 68 -27.41 -4.35 -15.96
CA GLU A 68 -28.58 -4.43 -15.05
C GLU A 68 -28.26 -5.15 -13.75
N LYS A 69 -27.31 -6.09 -13.79
CA LYS A 69 -26.91 -6.87 -12.62
C LYS A 69 -25.39 -6.98 -12.55
N PRO A 70 -24.70 -5.87 -12.27
CA PRO A 70 -23.25 -5.90 -12.13
C PRO A 70 -22.84 -6.62 -10.88
N LEU A 71 -21.71 -7.34 -10.97
CA LEU A 71 -21.04 -8.00 -9.86
C LEU A 71 -19.71 -7.29 -9.62
N LEU A 72 -19.41 -6.98 -8.37
CA LEU A 72 -18.16 -6.36 -7.95
C LEU A 72 -17.39 -7.32 -7.07
N GLY A 73 -16.26 -7.81 -7.54
CA GLY A 73 -15.53 -8.79 -6.76
C GLY A 73 -14.32 -9.36 -7.47
N MET A 74 -14.36 -10.65 -7.76
CA MET A 74 -13.25 -11.36 -8.40
C MET A 74 -13.74 -12.33 -9.47
N LEU A 75 -12.79 -12.79 -10.29
CA LEU A 75 -13.01 -13.93 -11.19
C LEU A 75 -12.18 -15.11 -10.70
N HIS A 76 -12.80 -16.30 -10.66
CA HIS A 76 -12.08 -17.55 -10.46
C HIS A 76 -11.23 -17.88 -11.70
N ARG A 77 -10.34 -18.88 -11.57
CA ARG A 77 -9.49 -19.30 -12.69
C ARG A 77 -10.28 -19.80 -13.89
N ASP A 78 -11.47 -20.35 -13.67
CA ASP A 78 -12.37 -20.81 -14.74
C ASP A 78 -13.20 -19.67 -15.35
N GLY A 79 -13.02 -18.43 -14.88
CA GLY A 79 -13.74 -17.26 -15.34
C GLY A 79 -15.07 -17.00 -14.61
N THR A 80 -15.45 -17.85 -13.66
CA THR A 80 -16.68 -17.65 -12.87
C THR A 80 -16.53 -16.43 -11.96
N PRO A 81 -17.50 -15.48 -11.99
CA PRO A 81 -17.44 -14.30 -11.13
C PRO A 81 -17.97 -14.57 -9.74
N GLU A 82 -17.42 -13.85 -8.76
CA GLU A 82 -17.93 -13.78 -7.39
C GLU A 82 -18.09 -12.33 -6.96
N ASP A 83 -19.25 -12.00 -6.38
CA ASP A 83 -19.48 -10.71 -5.75
C ASP A 83 -18.85 -10.71 -4.35
N LEU A 84 -18.03 -9.71 -4.06
CA LEU A 84 -17.33 -9.58 -2.78
C LEU A 84 -17.75 -8.35 -1.99
N CYS A 85 -18.92 -7.77 -2.30
CA CYS A 85 -19.39 -6.56 -1.61
C CYS A 85 -19.61 -6.76 -0.10
N ASP A 86 -19.85 -8.00 0.32
CA ASP A 86 -20.05 -8.36 1.74
C ASP A 86 -18.79 -8.87 2.43
N CYS A 87 -17.60 -8.65 1.83
CA CYS A 87 -16.34 -9.09 2.44
C CYS A 87 -16.14 -8.43 3.80
N PRO A 88 -15.96 -9.22 4.89
CA PRO A 88 -15.83 -8.66 6.24
C PRO A 88 -14.50 -7.93 6.49
N LEU A 89 -13.53 -8.02 5.58
CA LEU A 89 -12.28 -7.26 5.66
C LEU A 89 -12.51 -5.76 5.43
N TYR A 90 -13.55 -5.38 4.68
CA TYR A 90 -13.85 -3.99 4.40
C TYR A 90 -14.57 -3.32 5.56
N PRO A 91 -14.32 -2.02 5.78
CA PRO A 91 -15.09 -1.27 6.77
C PRO A 91 -16.56 -1.18 6.38
N ALA A 92 -17.42 -1.00 7.37
CA ALA A 92 -18.88 -0.89 7.16
C ALA A 92 -19.27 0.25 6.21
N SER A 93 -18.43 1.28 6.10
CA SER A 93 -18.60 2.42 5.19
C SER A 93 -18.59 2.05 3.70
N PHE A 94 -18.05 0.86 3.35
CA PHE A 94 -17.98 0.44 1.93
C PHE A 94 -19.32 -0.10 1.41
N ALA A 95 -20.13 -0.70 2.23
CA ALA A 95 -21.40 -1.29 1.79
C ALA A 95 -22.34 -0.27 1.10
N PRO A 96 -22.57 0.93 1.64
CA PRO A 96 -23.39 1.94 0.94
C PRO A 96 -22.80 2.38 -0.40
N VAL A 97 -21.46 2.42 -0.49
CA VAL A 97 -20.79 2.80 -1.73
C VAL A 97 -21.03 1.75 -2.82
N PHE A 98 -20.84 0.49 -2.51
CA PHE A 98 -21.11 -0.59 -3.46
C PHE A 98 -22.59 -0.64 -3.87
N ALA A 99 -23.50 -0.40 -2.93
CA ALA A 99 -24.94 -0.35 -3.19
C ALA A 99 -25.30 0.79 -4.15
N ALA A 100 -24.65 1.94 -4.06
CA ALA A 100 -24.87 3.05 -4.98
C ALA A 100 -24.16 2.85 -6.35
N LEU A 101 -23.01 2.19 -6.36
CA LEU A 101 -22.28 1.95 -7.60
C LEU A 101 -22.99 1.00 -8.55
N LYS A 102 -23.70 0.01 -8.05
CA LYS A 102 -24.42 -0.94 -8.91
C LYS A 102 -25.45 -0.25 -9.82
N PRO A 103 -26.39 0.57 -9.32
CA PRO A 103 -27.29 1.33 -10.21
C PRO A 103 -26.57 2.41 -11.02
N PHE A 104 -25.44 2.96 -10.51
CA PHE A 104 -24.65 3.95 -11.25
C PHE A 104 -24.06 3.37 -12.52
N ILE A 105 -23.62 2.13 -12.50
CA ILE A 105 -23.06 1.44 -13.69
C ILE A 105 -24.10 1.45 -14.83
N ALA A 106 -25.36 1.18 -14.52
CA ALA A 106 -26.43 1.24 -15.51
C ALA A 106 -26.68 2.68 -16.00
N ARG A 107 -26.73 3.65 -15.06
CA ARG A 107 -26.95 5.07 -15.40
C ARG A 107 -25.88 5.63 -16.33
N ALA A 108 -24.64 5.26 -16.12
CA ALA A 108 -23.51 5.72 -16.92
C ALA A 108 -23.27 4.87 -18.19
N GLY A 109 -24.06 3.81 -18.39
CA GLY A 109 -23.90 2.92 -19.54
C GLY A 109 -22.55 2.19 -19.56
N LEU A 110 -21.99 1.88 -18.39
CA LEU A 110 -20.67 1.25 -18.26
C LEU A 110 -20.80 -0.28 -18.32
N THR A 111 -20.86 -0.82 -19.54
CA THR A 111 -20.96 -2.27 -19.74
C THR A 111 -19.77 -2.97 -19.12
N PRO A 112 -19.97 -3.94 -18.20
CA PRO A 112 -18.88 -4.72 -17.62
C PRO A 112 -18.06 -5.43 -18.72
N TYR A 113 -16.73 -5.40 -18.57
CA TYR A 113 -15.85 -6.07 -19.51
C TYR A 113 -15.96 -7.59 -19.38
N ASN A 114 -16.28 -8.25 -20.48
CA ASN A 114 -16.36 -9.70 -20.56
C ASN A 114 -15.04 -10.24 -21.14
N VAL A 115 -14.27 -10.95 -20.30
CA VAL A 115 -12.95 -11.47 -20.66
C VAL A 115 -13.02 -12.47 -21.82
N ALA A 116 -14.01 -13.37 -21.79
CA ALA A 116 -14.16 -14.40 -22.82
C ALA A 116 -14.51 -13.82 -24.18
N ARG A 117 -15.38 -12.78 -24.22
CA ARG A 117 -15.85 -12.14 -25.44
C ARG A 117 -14.99 -10.97 -25.87
N LYS A 118 -14.07 -10.50 -25.02
CA LYS A 118 -13.23 -9.30 -25.23
C LYS A 118 -14.05 -8.05 -25.54
N ARG A 119 -15.18 -7.88 -24.87
CA ARG A 119 -16.13 -6.79 -25.06
C ARG A 119 -16.54 -6.17 -23.73
N GLY A 120 -16.91 -4.90 -23.78
CA GLY A 120 -17.31 -4.12 -22.61
C GLY A 120 -16.29 -3.04 -22.30
N GLU A 121 -16.64 -2.14 -21.39
CA GLU A 121 -15.81 -0.97 -21.07
C GLU A 121 -15.28 -0.99 -19.63
N LEU A 122 -16.10 -1.36 -18.65
CA LEU A 122 -15.72 -1.26 -17.25
C LEU A 122 -15.04 -2.56 -16.79
N LYS A 123 -13.74 -2.46 -16.51
CA LYS A 123 -12.92 -3.59 -16.09
C LYS A 123 -12.82 -3.74 -14.58
N TYR A 124 -12.50 -2.63 -13.90
CA TYR A 124 -12.28 -2.63 -12.45
C TYR A 124 -12.85 -1.38 -11.82
N ILE A 125 -13.17 -1.49 -10.54
CA ILE A 125 -13.44 -0.36 -9.65
C ILE A 125 -12.49 -0.49 -8.46
N LEU A 126 -11.80 0.60 -8.14
CA LEU A 126 -10.94 0.67 -6.95
C LEU A 126 -11.47 1.75 -6.03
N LEU A 127 -11.70 1.38 -4.77
CA LEU A 127 -12.22 2.28 -3.75
C LEU A 127 -11.21 2.35 -2.60
N THR A 128 -10.84 3.57 -2.20
CA THR A 128 -9.94 3.83 -1.06
C THR A 128 -10.63 4.75 -0.07
N GLU A 129 -10.56 4.43 1.22
CA GLU A 129 -11.08 5.29 2.29
C GLU A 129 -9.95 5.88 3.11
N SER A 130 -10.07 7.18 3.44
CA SER A 130 -9.25 7.82 4.45
C SER A 130 -9.84 7.56 5.84
N GLN A 131 -9.04 7.07 6.77
CA GLN A 131 -9.49 6.89 8.15
C GLN A 131 -9.63 8.21 8.90
N SER A 132 -8.88 9.24 8.53
CA SER A 132 -8.87 10.48 9.30
C SER A 132 -10.16 11.28 9.18
N ASP A 133 -10.82 11.27 8.00
CA ASP A 133 -12.03 12.05 7.76
C ASP A 133 -13.15 11.30 7.06
N GLY A 134 -12.95 10.03 6.71
CA GLY A 134 -13.92 9.22 5.98
C GLY A 134 -14.06 9.58 4.50
N GLY A 135 -13.23 10.49 4.00
CA GLY A 135 -13.19 10.80 2.56
C GLY A 135 -12.76 9.59 1.74
N MET A 136 -13.25 9.51 0.50
CA MET A 136 -12.99 8.36 -0.36
C MET A 136 -12.50 8.79 -1.74
N MET A 137 -11.70 7.90 -2.32
CA MET A 137 -11.23 7.98 -3.70
C MET A 137 -11.78 6.79 -4.48
N LEU A 138 -12.34 7.08 -5.65
CA LEU A 138 -12.96 6.09 -6.52
C LEU A 138 -12.30 6.14 -7.90
N ARG A 139 -11.83 4.99 -8.38
CA ARG A 139 -11.25 4.84 -9.72
C ARG A 139 -12.10 3.89 -10.54
N PHE A 140 -12.49 4.33 -11.71
CA PHE A 140 -13.06 3.47 -12.75
C PHE A 140 -11.96 3.11 -13.73
N VAL A 141 -11.70 1.82 -13.93
CA VAL A 141 -10.74 1.36 -14.93
C VAL A 141 -11.52 0.92 -16.17
N LEU A 142 -11.39 1.70 -17.23
CA LEU A 142 -12.11 1.50 -18.49
C LEU A 142 -11.17 1.02 -19.58
N ARG A 143 -11.70 0.26 -20.54
CA ARG A 143 -10.96 -0.15 -21.73
C ARG A 143 -10.61 1.03 -22.63
N SER A 144 -11.46 2.03 -22.70
CA SER A 144 -11.32 3.19 -23.58
C SER A 144 -12.03 4.41 -22.99
N ASP A 145 -11.92 5.55 -23.66
CA ASP A 145 -12.59 6.78 -23.26
C ASP A 145 -13.99 6.95 -23.88
N THR A 146 -14.51 5.97 -24.60
CA THR A 146 -15.78 6.09 -25.34
C THR A 146 -16.98 6.39 -24.42
N LYS A 147 -16.95 5.98 -23.16
CA LYS A 147 -18.01 6.22 -22.19
C LYS A 147 -17.76 7.40 -21.27
N LEU A 148 -16.66 8.12 -21.45
CA LEU A 148 -16.27 9.21 -20.55
C LEU A 148 -17.32 10.31 -20.47
N ALA A 149 -17.89 10.73 -21.61
CA ALA A 149 -18.93 11.77 -21.63
C ALA A 149 -20.18 11.34 -20.85
N GLN A 150 -20.65 10.10 -21.04
CA GLN A 150 -21.80 9.56 -20.30
C GLN A 150 -21.52 9.45 -18.80
N LEU A 151 -20.32 9.03 -18.45
CA LEU A 151 -19.90 8.93 -17.06
C LEU A 151 -19.90 10.31 -16.41
N ARG A 152 -19.32 11.33 -17.05
CA ARG A 152 -19.33 12.71 -16.57
C ARG A 152 -20.76 13.23 -16.37
N LYS A 153 -21.66 12.91 -17.27
CA LYS A 153 -23.06 13.33 -17.19
C LYS A 153 -23.79 12.69 -15.99
N ALA A 154 -23.43 11.47 -15.62
CA ALA A 154 -24.02 10.74 -14.51
C ALA A 154 -23.41 11.10 -13.14
N LEU A 155 -22.21 11.71 -13.11
CA LEU A 155 -21.50 12.03 -11.86
C LEU A 155 -22.29 12.84 -10.84
N PRO A 156 -23.10 13.87 -11.21
CA PRO A 156 -23.88 14.61 -10.22
C PRO A 156 -24.78 13.73 -9.37
N TRP A 157 -25.38 12.72 -9.95
CA TRP A 157 -26.18 11.75 -9.21
C TRP A 157 -25.30 10.99 -8.20
N LEU A 158 -24.10 10.55 -8.59
CA LEU A 158 -23.20 9.84 -7.70
C LEU A 158 -22.72 10.71 -6.55
N HIS A 159 -22.36 11.96 -6.81
CA HIS A 159 -21.97 12.92 -5.77
C HIS A 159 -23.11 13.19 -4.78
N GLU A 160 -24.36 13.22 -5.24
CA GLU A 160 -25.52 13.38 -4.38
C GLU A 160 -25.69 12.17 -3.45
N GLN A 161 -25.52 10.95 -4.00
CA GLN A 161 -25.63 9.73 -3.22
C GLN A 161 -24.45 9.53 -2.26
N LEU A 162 -23.26 9.91 -2.67
CA LEU A 162 -21.99 9.63 -1.97
C LEU A 162 -21.16 10.92 -1.86
N PRO A 163 -21.55 11.87 -0.98
CA PRO A 163 -20.80 13.12 -0.83
C PRO A 163 -19.40 12.95 -0.26
N GLN A 164 -19.07 11.80 0.31
CA GLN A 164 -17.74 11.45 0.81
C GLN A 164 -16.74 11.15 -0.30
N LEU A 165 -17.17 11.00 -1.55
CA LEU A 165 -16.25 10.82 -2.69
C LEU A 165 -15.55 12.16 -2.99
N LYS A 166 -14.28 12.28 -2.61
CA LYS A 166 -13.47 13.49 -2.77
C LYS A 166 -12.66 13.48 -4.05
N VAL A 167 -12.22 12.29 -4.48
CA VAL A 167 -11.43 12.09 -5.70
C VAL A 167 -12.11 11.02 -6.53
N ILE A 168 -12.43 11.34 -7.79
CA ILE A 168 -12.96 10.37 -8.74
C ILE A 168 -12.13 10.46 -10.00
N THR A 169 -11.65 9.32 -10.49
CA THR A 169 -10.86 9.23 -11.71
C THR A 169 -11.31 8.11 -12.62
N VAL A 170 -10.92 8.24 -13.88
CA VAL A 170 -10.97 7.17 -14.88
C VAL A 170 -9.55 6.83 -15.28
N ASN A 171 -9.21 5.56 -15.18
CA ASN A 171 -7.96 5.03 -15.71
C ASN A 171 -8.27 4.26 -17.00
N ILE A 172 -7.49 4.49 -18.05
CA ILE A 172 -7.67 3.79 -19.32
C ILE A 172 -6.68 2.63 -19.39
N GLN A 173 -7.21 1.41 -19.43
CA GLN A 173 -6.44 0.17 -19.56
C GLN A 173 -6.94 -0.57 -20.82
N PRO A 174 -6.32 -0.36 -21.99
CA PRO A 174 -6.85 -0.87 -23.27
C PRO A 174 -6.46 -2.32 -23.56
N VAL A 175 -5.53 -2.90 -22.79
CA VAL A 175 -4.94 -4.20 -23.09
C VAL A 175 -5.80 -5.34 -22.55
N HIS A 176 -6.00 -6.38 -23.36
CA HIS A 176 -6.70 -7.60 -22.93
C HIS A 176 -5.77 -8.48 -22.06
N MET A 177 -5.51 -8.02 -20.87
CA MET A 177 -4.68 -8.72 -19.87
C MET A 177 -5.21 -8.40 -18.46
N ALA A 178 -4.90 -9.25 -17.49
CA ALA A 178 -5.26 -9.04 -16.09
C ALA A 178 -4.35 -7.99 -15.42
N ILE A 179 -4.27 -6.80 -16.01
CA ILE A 179 -3.51 -5.66 -15.51
C ILE A 179 -4.51 -4.66 -14.93
N MET A 180 -4.23 -4.20 -13.70
CA MET A 180 -5.14 -3.35 -12.93
C MET A 180 -5.25 -1.93 -13.46
N GLU A 181 -4.22 -1.42 -14.14
CA GLU A 181 -4.21 -0.03 -14.61
C GLU A 181 -3.40 0.14 -15.88
N GLY A 182 -3.75 1.18 -16.65
CA GLY A 182 -2.98 1.68 -17.77
C GLY A 182 -2.28 2.99 -17.40
N GLU A 183 -1.68 3.63 -18.41
CA GLU A 183 -0.86 4.83 -18.19
C GLU A 183 -1.68 6.12 -18.04
N THR A 184 -2.89 6.18 -18.61
CA THR A 184 -3.70 7.39 -18.65
C THR A 184 -4.65 7.45 -17.46
N GLU A 185 -4.51 8.47 -16.62
CA GLU A 185 -5.42 8.77 -15.52
C GLU A 185 -6.14 10.09 -15.81
N ILE A 186 -7.47 10.08 -15.81
CA ILE A 186 -8.31 11.25 -16.07
C ILE A 186 -9.03 11.64 -14.80
N TYR A 187 -8.78 12.82 -14.28
CA TYR A 187 -9.42 13.33 -13.07
C TYR A 187 -10.80 13.89 -13.40
N LEU A 188 -11.83 13.43 -12.68
CA LEU A 188 -13.21 13.89 -12.84
C LEU A 188 -13.63 14.84 -11.72
N THR A 189 -12.75 15.09 -10.75
CA THR A 189 -12.92 16.02 -9.64
C THR A 189 -11.77 17.04 -9.66
N GLU A 190 -12.02 18.22 -9.06
CA GLU A 190 -10.93 19.20 -8.89
C GLU A 190 -9.87 18.70 -7.93
N GLN A 191 -10.30 18.06 -6.83
CA GLN A 191 -9.38 17.44 -5.89
C GLN A 191 -8.74 16.22 -6.53
N GLN A 192 -7.40 16.13 -6.47
CA GLN A 192 -6.62 15.09 -7.13
C GLN A 192 -5.94 14.11 -6.15
N ALA A 193 -5.92 14.44 -4.88
CA ALA A 193 -5.34 13.61 -3.85
C ALA A 193 -6.28 13.50 -2.65
N LEU A 194 -6.31 12.32 -2.05
CA LEU A 194 -7.10 12.05 -0.86
C LEU A 194 -6.24 12.33 0.39
N ALA A 195 -6.77 13.15 1.30
CA ALA A 195 -6.09 13.46 2.56
C ALA A 195 -6.20 12.28 3.53
N GLU A 196 -5.09 11.95 4.15
CA GLU A 196 -5.00 10.96 5.23
C GLU A 196 -4.15 11.53 6.36
N ARG A 197 -4.24 10.94 7.55
CA ARG A 197 -3.42 11.35 8.69
C ARG A 197 -3.13 10.15 9.58
N PHE A 198 -1.84 9.85 9.80
CA PHE A 198 -1.38 8.83 10.74
C PHE A 198 -0.50 9.50 11.79
N ASN A 199 -0.78 9.26 13.08
CA ASN A 199 0.06 9.76 14.19
C ASN A 199 0.34 11.28 14.10
N ASP A 200 -0.66 12.07 13.73
CA ASP A 200 -0.56 13.51 13.50
C ASP A 200 0.31 13.92 12.29
N VAL A 201 0.70 12.98 11.44
CA VAL A 201 1.41 13.25 10.21
C VAL A 201 0.42 13.27 9.03
N PRO A 202 0.28 14.39 8.31
CA PRO A 202 -0.55 14.42 7.12
C PRO A 202 0.10 13.60 6.01
N LEU A 203 -0.72 12.81 5.33
CA LEU A 203 -0.32 11.99 4.19
C LEU A 203 -1.32 12.22 3.06
N TRP A 204 -0.85 12.10 1.82
CA TRP A 204 -1.70 12.27 0.66
C TRP A 204 -1.65 11.01 -0.19
N ILE A 205 -2.79 10.67 -0.81
CA ILE A 205 -2.94 9.46 -1.61
C ILE A 205 -3.46 9.87 -2.98
N ARG A 206 -2.70 9.54 -4.03
CA ARG A 206 -3.13 9.71 -5.42
C ARG A 206 -3.48 8.36 -6.04
N PRO A 207 -4.24 8.34 -7.17
CA PRO A 207 -4.66 7.09 -7.79
C PRO A 207 -3.53 6.12 -8.08
N GLN A 208 -2.40 6.61 -8.55
CA GLN A 208 -1.24 5.79 -8.95
C GLN A 208 -0.16 5.70 -7.87
N SER A 209 -0.43 6.19 -6.67
CA SER A 209 0.49 6.02 -5.54
C SER A 209 0.13 4.80 -4.71
N PHE A 210 1.14 4.05 -4.28
CA PHE A 210 0.93 2.97 -3.31
C PHE A 210 0.66 3.55 -1.93
N PHE A 211 -0.30 2.97 -1.22
CA PHE A 211 -0.57 3.30 0.17
C PHE A 211 -0.91 2.02 0.95
N GLN A 212 -0.56 1.98 2.22
CA GLN A 212 -0.79 0.83 3.09
C GLN A 212 -2.29 0.55 3.23
N THR A 213 -2.67 -0.73 3.09
CA THR A 213 -4.09 -1.13 3.07
C THR A 213 -4.68 -1.46 4.44
N ASN A 214 -3.85 -1.53 5.48
CA ASN A 214 -4.27 -1.74 6.87
C ASN A 214 -3.79 -0.56 7.71
N PRO A 215 -4.58 0.51 7.81
CA PRO A 215 -4.13 1.75 8.44
C PRO A 215 -3.85 1.60 9.94
N ALA A 216 -4.58 0.75 10.65
CA ALA A 216 -4.34 0.53 12.09
C ALA A 216 -2.94 -0.03 12.36
N VAL A 217 -2.49 -0.99 11.56
CA VAL A 217 -1.16 -1.58 11.68
C VAL A 217 -0.09 -0.68 11.05
N ALA A 218 -0.39 -0.05 9.92
CA ALA A 218 0.54 0.85 9.23
C ALA A 218 0.92 2.06 10.11
N SER A 219 -0.04 2.64 10.81
CA SER A 219 0.25 3.75 11.73
C SER A 219 1.20 3.32 12.86
N GLN A 220 1.05 2.11 13.37
CA GLN A 220 1.96 1.55 14.37
C GLN A 220 3.36 1.27 13.80
N LEU A 221 3.42 0.79 12.56
CA LEU A 221 4.69 0.57 11.85
C LEU A 221 5.49 1.88 11.72
N TYR A 222 4.85 2.94 11.27
CA TYR A 222 5.49 4.26 11.14
C TYR A 222 5.88 4.85 12.49
N ALA A 223 5.02 4.73 13.51
CA ALA A 223 5.33 5.19 14.85
C ALA A 223 6.52 4.44 15.47
N THR A 224 6.62 3.14 15.24
CA THR A 224 7.73 2.32 15.71
C THR A 224 9.05 2.75 15.07
N ALA A 225 9.07 2.94 13.75
CA ALA A 225 10.26 3.44 13.05
C ALA A 225 10.68 4.80 13.59
N ARG A 226 9.74 5.71 13.80
CA ARG A 226 9.99 7.03 14.40
C ARG A 226 10.64 6.89 15.78
N ASP A 227 10.11 6.03 16.65
CA ASP A 227 10.63 5.85 18.01
C ASP A 227 12.05 5.26 17.98
N TRP A 228 12.32 4.32 17.08
CA TRP A 228 13.68 3.78 16.91
C TRP A 228 14.66 4.86 16.45
N VAL A 229 14.29 5.64 15.45
CA VAL A 229 15.15 6.72 14.91
C VAL A 229 15.45 7.78 15.96
N ARG A 230 14.47 8.13 16.79
CA ARG A 230 14.67 9.13 17.87
C ARG A 230 15.65 8.70 18.95
N GLN A 231 15.91 7.40 19.07
CA GLN A 231 16.91 6.85 19.99
C GLN A 231 18.31 6.81 19.38
N LEU A 232 18.45 7.17 18.11
CA LEU A 232 19.72 7.08 17.38
C LEU A 232 20.29 8.48 17.11
N PRO A 233 21.63 8.63 17.07
CA PRO A 233 22.27 9.91 16.76
C PRO A 233 22.25 10.17 15.24
N VAL A 234 21.08 10.46 14.69
CA VAL A 234 20.86 10.66 13.25
C VAL A 234 20.50 12.12 12.98
N LYS A 235 21.28 12.75 12.12
CA LYS A 235 21.06 14.12 11.63
C LYS A 235 20.70 14.16 10.15
N HIS A 236 21.06 13.12 9.40
CA HIS A 236 20.75 12.97 7.99
C HIS A 236 20.32 11.55 7.71
N MET A 237 19.24 11.39 6.95
CA MET A 237 18.77 10.07 6.52
C MET A 237 18.32 10.09 5.06
N TRP A 238 18.43 8.93 4.43
CA TRP A 238 17.75 8.62 3.19
C TRP A 238 16.54 7.73 3.47
N ASP A 239 15.43 8.04 2.80
CA ASP A 239 14.25 7.19 2.74
C ASP A 239 14.12 6.68 1.30
N LEU A 240 14.70 5.51 1.03
CA LEU A 240 14.70 4.90 -0.30
C LEU A 240 13.45 4.05 -0.50
N PHE A 241 12.91 4.05 -1.71
CA PHE A 241 11.59 3.47 -2.01
C PHE A 241 10.53 4.12 -1.12
N CYS A 242 10.56 5.45 -1.04
CA CYS A 242 9.82 6.17 0.00
C CYS A 242 8.30 6.22 -0.21
N GLY A 243 7.80 5.89 -1.39
CA GLY A 243 6.37 6.01 -1.68
C GLY A 243 5.88 7.44 -1.43
N VAL A 244 4.78 7.58 -0.70
CA VAL A 244 4.22 8.87 -0.32
C VAL A 244 4.94 9.52 0.87
N GLY A 245 6.03 8.92 1.33
CA GLY A 245 6.88 9.49 2.37
C GLY A 245 6.52 9.09 3.81
N GLY A 246 5.73 8.05 4.00
CA GLY A 246 5.24 7.67 5.33
C GLY A 246 6.33 7.53 6.37
N PHE A 247 7.37 6.76 6.11
CA PHE A 247 8.49 6.57 7.06
C PHE A 247 9.27 7.86 7.28
N GLY A 248 9.75 8.48 6.21
CA GLY A 248 10.58 9.68 6.33
C GLY A 248 9.87 10.83 7.03
N LEU A 249 8.59 11.07 6.69
CA LEU A 249 7.81 12.14 7.31
C LEU A 249 7.54 11.89 8.80
N HIS A 250 7.40 10.64 9.23
CA HIS A 250 7.27 10.31 10.65
C HIS A 250 8.59 10.46 11.40
N CYS A 251 9.70 10.08 10.77
CA CYS A 251 11.02 10.11 11.41
C CYS A 251 11.65 11.51 11.45
N ALA A 252 11.32 12.38 10.48
CA ALA A 252 11.95 13.68 10.34
C ALA A 252 11.66 14.60 11.52
N THR A 253 12.69 15.35 11.91
CA THR A 253 12.60 16.46 12.86
C THR A 253 13.05 17.75 12.17
N PRO A 254 12.76 18.95 12.72
CA PRO A 254 13.22 20.21 12.12
C PRO A 254 14.73 20.30 11.89
N ASP A 255 15.52 19.60 12.72
CA ASP A 255 16.99 19.60 12.63
C ASP A 255 17.55 18.57 11.66
N MET A 256 16.74 17.62 11.22
CA MET A 256 17.17 16.49 10.41
C MET A 256 17.09 16.82 8.93
N GLN A 257 18.11 16.44 8.18
CA GLN A 257 18.07 16.40 6.73
C GLN A 257 17.51 15.05 6.26
N LEU A 258 16.50 15.09 5.39
CA LEU A 258 15.92 13.90 4.80
C LEU A 258 15.93 14.00 3.29
N THR A 259 16.41 12.96 2.64
CA THR A 259 16.25 12.77 1.19
C THR A 259 15.41 11.54 0.94
N GLY A 260 14.23 11.73 0.36
CA GLY A 260 13.32 10.64 -0.02
C GLY A 260 13.35 10.41 -1.52
N ILE A 261 13.50 9.16 -1.92
CA ILE A 261 13.62 8.74 -3.32
C ILE A 261 12.57 7.68 -3.63
N GLU A 262 11.84 7.91 -4.70
CA GLU A 262 10.80 7.02 -5.19
C GLU A 262 10.68 7.21 -6.70
N ILE A 263 10.52 6.10 -7.44
CA ILE A 263 10.42 6.19 -8.91
C ILE A 263 9.08 6.76 -9.38
N ALA A 264 8.00 6.59 -8.61
CA ALA A 264 6.66 7.06 -8.96
C ALA A 264 6.53 8.57 -8.67
N SER A 265 6.42 9.39 -9.72
CA SER A 265 6.29 10.84 -9.61
C SER A 265 5.04 11.27 -8.84
N GLU A 266 3.94 10.51 -8.97
CA GLU A 266 2.69 10.79 -8.24
C GLU A 266 2.88 10.63 -6.73
N ALA A 267 3.63 9.61 -6.29
CA ALA A 267 3.93 9.42 -4.88
C ALA A 267 4.83 10.55 -4.34
N ILE A 268 5.80 10.99 -5.13
CA ILE A 268 6.68 12.13 -4.76
C ILE A 268 5.87 13.42 -4.63
N ALA A 269 4.90 13.66 -5.51
CA ALA A 269 4.00 14.82 -5.38
C ALA A 269 3.25 14.79 -4.03
N CYS A 270 2.77 13.62 -3.62
CA CYS A 270 2.13 13.42 -2.31
C CYS A 270 3.10 13.73 -1.15
N ALA A 271 4.33 13.21 -1.21
CA ALA A 271 5.34 13.43 -0.17
C ALA A 271 5.70 14.90 -0.03
N LYS A 272 5.87 15.61 -1.14
CA LYS A 272 6.14 17.06 -1.14
C LYS A 272 5.00 17.87 -0.52
N GLN A 273 3.77 17.52 -0.81
CA GLN A 273 2.59 18.19 -0.25
C GLN A 273 2.54 17.99 1.28
N SER A 274 2.78 16.77 1.75
CA SER A 274 2.83 16.47 3.19
C SER A 274 3.97 17.21 3.89
N ALA A 275 5.15 17.28 3.30
CA ALA A 275 6.30 18.01 3.84
C ALA A 275 5.99 19.51 3.99
N ALA A 276 5.34 20.09 2.99
CA ALA A 276 4.93 21.50 3.04
C ALA A 276 3.95 21.77 4.18
N GLU A 277 2.97 20.90 4.39
CA GLU A 277 2.02 21.01 5.49
C GLU A 277 2.67 20.89 6.87
N LEU A 278 3.71 20.07 6.99
CA LEU A 278 4.48 19.94 8.23
C LEU A 278 5.41 21.11 8.50
N GLY A 279 5.62 21.99 7.50
CA GLY A 279 6.54 23.12 7.62
C GLY A 279 8.00 22.71 7.73
N LEU A 280 8.36 21.51 7.30
CA LEU A 280 9.73 21.00 7.33
C LEU A 280 10.47 21.44 6.07
N THR A 281 11.60 22.15 6.23
CA THR A 281 12.33 22.76 5.12
C THR A 281 13.58 21.99 4.68
N ARG A 282 14.04 21.03 5.49
CA ARG A 282 15.24 20.24 5.22
C ARG A 282 14.93 18.89 4.58
N LEU A 283 13.76 18.77 3.96
CA LEU A 283 13.31 17.58 3.28
C LEU A 283 13.41 17.75 1.78
N GLN A 284 13.96 16.77 1.08
CA GLN A 284 14.00 16.71 -0.37
C GLN A 284 13.39 15.37 -0.82
N PHE A 285 12.41 15.46 -1.72
CA PHE A 285 11.81 14.29 -2.35
C PHE A 285 12.03 14.37 -3.85
N GLN A 286 12.56 13.28 -4.45
CA GLN A 286 12.91 13.24 -5.87
C GLN A 286 12.39 11.95 -6.51
N ALA A 287 11.82 12.11 -7.71
CA ALA A 287 11.33 10.99 -8.52
C ALA A 287 12.50 10.39 -9.31
N LEU A 288 13.17 9.42 -8.71
CA LEU A 288 14.35 8.73 -9.27
C LEU A 288 14.31 7.25 -8.89
N ASP A 289 15.08 6.44 -9.60
CA ASP A 289 15.36 5.07 -9.18
C ASP A 289 16.25 5.10 -7.93
N SER A 290 15.82 4.42 -6.86
CA SER A 290 16.52 4.46 -5.56
C SER A 290 17.92 3.86 -5.62
N THR A 291 18.13 2.78 -6.37
CA THR A 291 19.43 2.14 -6.52
C THR A 291 20.39 3.03 -7.31
N GLN A 292 19.91 3.61 -8.42
CA GLN A 292 20.72 4.53 -9.23
C GLN A 292 21.08 5.80 -8.44
N PHE A 293 20.13 6.35 -7.68
CA PHE A 293 20.42 7.48 -6.82
C PHE A 293 21.53 7.15 -5.82
N ALA A 294 21.36 6.09 -5.04
CA ALA A 294 22.28 5.72 -3.97
C ALA A 294 23.68 5.44 -4.51
N THR A 295 23.79 4.63 -5.56
CA THR A 295 25.10 4.22 -6.12
C THR A 295 25.85 5.35 -6.81
N ALA A 296 25.17 6.46 -7.12
CA ALA A 296 25.80 7.68 -7.66
C ALA A 296 26.36 8.61 -6.58
N GLN A 297 26.06 8.36 -5.29
CA GLN A 297 26.52 9.22 -4.19
C GLN A 297 27.93 8.81 -3.76
N GLY A 298 28.78 9.80 -3.48
CA GLY A 298 30.13 9.59 -2.94
C GLY A 298 30.16 9.45 -1.42
N ASP A 299 29.04 9.67 -0.74
CA ASP A 299 28.93 9.60 0.71
C ASP A 299 27.53 9.10 1.10
N VAL A 300 27.39 8.61 2.33
CA VAL A 300 26.11 8.13 2.88
C VAL A 300 25.80 8.86 4.18
N PRO A 301 24.50 9.08 4.48
CA PRO A 301 24.08 9.62 5.78
C PRO A 301 24.26 8.58 6.88
N GLU A 302 24.06 8.97 8.13
CA GLU A 302 24.12 8.02 9.26
C GLU A 302 23.08 6.91 9.15
N LEU A 303 21.90 7.21 8.59
CA LEU A 303 20.80 6.25 8.46
C LEU A 303 20.32 6.16 7.02
N VAL A 304 20.21 4.93 6.51
CA VAL A 304 19.52 4.62 5.27
C VAL A 304 18.31 3.74 5.61
N LEU A 305 17.11 4.24 5.35
CA LEU A 305 15.88 3.47 5.48
C LEU A 305 15.47 2.97 4.10
N VAL A 306 15.17 1.68 4.00
CA VAL A 306 14.68 1.06 2.76
C VAL A 306 13.34 0.38 3.00
N ASN A 307 12.39 0.62 2.10
CA ASN A 307 11.08 -0.02 2.08
C ASN A 307 10.80 -0.55 0.67
N PRO A 308 11.54 -1.57 0.23
CA PRO A 308 11.52 -2.01 -1.16
C PRO A 308 10.26 -2.80 -1.51
N PRO A 309 9.99 -3.03 -2.80
CA PRO A 309 8.99 -3.99 -3.25
C PRO A 309 9.36 -5.42 -2.82
N ARG A 310 8.47 -6.39 -3.12
CA ARG A 310 8.62 -7.79 -2.69
C ARG A 310 9.95 -8.44 -3.12
N ARG A 311 10.55 -7.98 -4.20
CA ARG A 311 11.86 -8.50 -4.69
C ARG A 311 13.04 -8.12 -3.80
N GLY A 312 12.87 -7.20 -2.85
CA GLY A 312 13.94 -6.68 -2.02
C GLY A 312 14.73 -5.55 -2.69
N ILE A 313 15.87 -5.18 -2.10
CA ILE A 313 16.71 -4.09 -2.61
C ILE A 313 17.67 -4.53 -3.71
N GLY A 314 18.01 -5.81 -3.75
CA GLY A 314 18.89 -6.37 -4.77
C GLY A 314 20.39 -6.21 -4.48
N LYS A 315 21.18 -6.98 -5.20
CA LYS A 315 22.63 -7.05 -5.01
C LYS A 315 23.37 -5.71 -5.22
N PRO A 316 23.07 -4.90 -6.27
CA PRO A 316 23.79 -3.64 -6.46
C PRO A 316 23.65 -2.68 -5.28
N LEU A 317 22.48 -2.54 -4.70
CA LEU A 317 22.29 -1.67 -3.53
C LEU A 317 22.88 -2.29 -2.27
N CYS A 318 22.79 -3.61 -2.08
CA CYS A 318 23.46 -4.31 -0.99
C CYS A 318 25.00 -4.10 -1.04
N ASP A 319 25.61 -4.26 -2.20
CA ASP A 319 27.04 -4.07 -2.38
C ASP A 319 27.46 -2.62 -2.05
N TYR A 320 26.67 -1.65 -2.51
CA TYR A 320 26.91 -0.24 -2.21
C TYR A 320 26.82 0.03 -0.70
N LEU A 321 25.77 -0.44 -0.03
CA LEU A 321 25.59 -0.25 1.40
C LEU A 321 26.65 -0.99 2.23
N SER A 322 27.11 -2.14 1.77
CA SER A 322 28.25 -2.85 2.40
C SER A 322 29.54 -2.07 2.30
N THR A 323 29.80 -1.47 1.13
CA THR A 323 31.02 -0.69 0.89
C THR A 323 31.03 0.62 1.65
N MET A 324 29.96 1.40 1.55
CA MET A 324 29.84 2.72 2.19
C MET A 324 29.56 2.62 3.68
N ALA A 325 28.89 1.56 4.10
CA ALA A 325 28.62 1.19 5.48
C ALA A 325 28.08 2.36 6.33
N PRO A 326 26.81 2.81 6.09
CA PRO A 326 26.18 3.76 6.98
C PRO A 326 26.10 3.18 8.41
N ARG A 327 25.99 4.03 9.42
CA ARG A 327 25.94 3.55 10.81
C ARG A 327 24.72 2.66 11.06
N PHE A 328 23.58 3.02 10.44
CA PHE A 328 22.30 2.34 10.65
C PHE A 328 21.60 2.11 9.31
N ILE A 329 20.94 0.96 9.21
CA ILE A 329 19.98 0.65 8.15
C ILE A 329 18.67 0.24 8.83
N ILE A 330 17.56 0.86 8.45
CA ILE A 330 16.23 0.36 8.80
C ILE A 330 15.63 -0.26 7.55
N TYR A 331 15.27 -1.53 7.64
CA TYR A 331 14.68 -2.29 6.55
C TYR A 331 13.24 -2.66 6.90
N SER A 332 12.29 -2.12 6.16
CA SER A 332 10.87 -2.50 6.23
C SER A 332 10.53 -3.37 5.03
N SER A 333 9.96 -4.55 5.27
CA SER A 333 9.73 -5.53 4.23
C SER A 333 8.37 -6.21 4.34
N CYS A 334 7.69 -6.36 3.20
CA CYS A 334 6.52 -7.23 3.07
C CYS A 334 6.88 -8.67 2.67
N ASN A 335 8.15 -8.99 2.52
CA ASN A 335 8.65 -10.32 2.14
C ASN A 335 9.93 -10.65 2.91
N ALA A 336 9.77 -11.36 4.01
CA ALA A 336 10.89 -11.70 4.89
C ALA A 336 11.95 -12.59 4.22
N GLN A 337 11.59 -13.38 3.21
CA GLN A 337 12.54 -14.20 2.45
C GLN A 337 13.55 -13.34 1.69
N THR A 338 13.07 -12.35 0.94
CA THR A 338 13.97 -11.44 0.19
C THR A 338 14.74 -10.54 1.14
N MET A 339 14.14 -10.11 2.24
CA MET A 339 14.84 -9.35 3.29
C MET A 339 16.00 -10.16 3.87
N ALA A 340 15.77 -11.42 4.24
CA ALA A 340 16.83 -12.29 4.77
C ALA A 340 17.96 -12.50 3.76
N LYS A 341 17.62 -12.66 2.49
CA LYS A 341 18.60 -12.75 1.40
C LYS A 341 19.43 -11.47 1.30
N ASP A 342 18.81 -10.31 1.35
CA ASP A 342 19.52 -9.02 1.31
C ASP A 342 20.41 -8.83 2.52
N ILE A 343 19.96 -9.21 3.73
CA ILE A 343 20.76 -9.10 4.95
C ILE A 343 22.02 -9.99 4.87
N ARG A 344 21.95 -11.16 4.25
CA ARG A 344 23.16 -11.99 4.00
C ARG A 344 24.21 -11.27 3.18
N GLU A 345 23.77 -10.37 2.29
CA GLU A 345 24.67 -9.55 1.47
C GLU A 345 25.15 -8.29 2.18
N LEU A 346 24.84 -8.13 3.49
CA LEU A 346 25.23 -7.01 4.34
C LEU A 346 26.04 -7.49 5.56
N PRO A 347 27.19 -8.17 5.36
CA PRO A 347 27.92 -8.85 6.44
C PRO A 347 28.53 -7.88 7.47
N ARG A 348 28.63 -6.60 7.13
CA ARG A 348 29.16 -5.57 8.05
C ARG A 348 28.13 -5.07 9.06
N PHE A 349 26.90 -5.60 9.02
CA PHE A 349 25.81 -5.19 9.90
C PHE A 349 25.36 -6.34 10.77
N ARG A 350 24.99 -6.03 12.03
CA ARG A 350 24.28 -6.94 12.90
C ARG A 350 22.82 -6.53 12.97
N ILE A 351 21.95 -7.48 13.28
CA ILE A 351 20.54 -7.20 13.50
C ILE A 351 20.37 -6.79 14.96
N GLU A 352 20.06 -5.52 15.19
CA GLU A 352 19.83 -4.99 16.53
C GLU A 352 18.40 -5.24 17.01
N ARG A 353 17.40 -4.97 16.17
CA ARG A 353 15.98 -5.16 16.48
C ARG A 353 15.23 -5.75 15.32
N VAL A 354 14.25 -6.61 15.64
CA VAL A 354 13.28 -7.16 14.69
C VAL A 354 11.89 -7.07 15.32
N GLN A 355 10.92 -6.60 14.52
CA GLN A 355 9.52 -6.57 14.95
C GLN A 355 8.61 -6.97 13.79
N LEU A 356 7.69 -7.87 14.06
CA LEU A 356 6.68 -8.34 13.12
C LEU A 356 5.41 -7.50 13.25
N PHE A 357 4.83 -7.12 12.11
CA PHE A 357 3.57 -6.38 12.02
C PHE A 357 2.55 -7.19 11.22
N ASP A 358 1.42 -7.50 11.85
CA ASP A 358 0.36 -8.30 11.23
C ASP A 358 -0.48 -7.43 10.29
N MET A 359 0.14 -7.02 9.19
CA MET A 359 -0.48 -6.17 8.15
C MET A 359 -1.58 -6.91 7.38
N PHE A 360 -1.50 -8.24 7.29
CA PHE A 360 -2.36 -9.07 6.45
C PHE A 360 -2.98 -10.22 7.25
N PRO A 361 -3.88 -9.94 8.23
CA PRO A 361 -4.55 -10.98 8.99
C PRO A 361 -5.25 -12.01 8.10
N HIS A 362 -5.35 -13.24 8.58
CA HIS A 362 -5.97 -14.37 7.89
C HIS A 362 -5.20 -14.89 6.67
N THR A 363 -3.98 -14.41 6.47
CA THR A 363 -3.05 -14.90 5.43
C THR A 363 -1.70 -15.23 6.04
N ALA A 364 -0.83 -15.88 5.28
CA ALA A 364 0.54 -16.17 5.70
C ALA A 364 1.48 -14.96 5.60
N HIS A 365 1.01 -13.84 5.05
CA HIS A 365 1.82 -12.65 4.82
C HIS A 365 1.91 -11.77 6.06
N TYR A 366 3.03 -11.07 6.19
CA TYR A 366 3.28 -10.11 7.27
C TYR A 366 4.31 -9.06 6.83
N GLU A 367 4.34 -7.94 7.56
CA GLU A 367 5.41 -6.95 7.46
C GLU A 367 6.43 -7.18 8.55
N VAL A 368 7.67 -6.82 8.30
CA VAL A 368 8.72 -6.86 9.29
C VAL A 368 9.56 -5.59 9.23
N LEU A 369 9.91 -5.07 10.40
CA LEU A 369 10.79 -3.92 10.55
C LEU A 369 12.06 -4.38 11.26
N THR A 370 13.23 -4.09 10.66
CA THR A 370 14.52 -4.44 11.24
C THR A 370 15.42 -3.21 11.36
N LEU A 371 16.16 -3.14 12.45
CA LEU A 371 17.25 -2.18 12.63
C LEU A 371 18.58 -2.92 12.54
N LEU A 372 19.37 -2.53 11.56
CA LEU A 372 20.71 -3.04 11.34
C LEU A 372 21.72 -2.00 11.79
N VAL A 373 22.72 -2.43 12.54
CA VAL A 373 23.75 -1.54 13.08
C VAL A 373 25.12 -2.02 12.55
N LYS A 374 25.90 -1.07 12.07
CA LYS A 374 27.27 -1.33 11.59
C LYS A 374 28.13 -1.90 12.71
N GLN A 375 28.83 -2.98 12.41
CA GLN A 375 29.79 -3.62 13.30
C GLN A 375 31.17 -2.99 13.21
#